data_429846dbbf9674ab5ab19fb9dc94a825
#
_entry.id   429846dbbf9674ab5ab19fb9dc94a825
#
_cell.length_a   1.000
_cell.length_b   1.000
_cell.length_c   1.000
_cell.angle_alpha   90.00
_cell.angle_beta   90.00
_cell.angle_gamma   90.00
#
_symmetry.space_group_name_H-M   'P 1'
#
loop_
_entity.id
_entity.type
_entity.pdbx_description
1 polymer ?
#
loop_
_entity_poly.entity_id
_entity_poly.type
_entity_poly.pdbx_seq_one_letter_code
_entity_poly.pdbx_strand_id
1 'polypeptide(L)'
;MLKRGLYAVFSAALFSSFALAQTGPAKPKTVLIKAGRLIDVETGVYVANQGILIEGQRIKQVGPLAEVERQAPKDAQIIDLSKATVLPGLIDCHAHLLDAMDARLNPQESLPLTIAQMGQSDRVLLGVVNAREDLEAGFTTVRNVGHSGVDGDVALRNAIENGWIPGPRIIASARKLTPPGGQAIPVAHNLVKAFVDEEFLPVNGPLEARRAVRENILVGAKLIKVVADDGDRVLAEDEMKAIVEEAHRSQLKVAVHATTKLGIETSVTAGVDSIEHGDEATDELLQKMRDKGIFLDPTAWSQEGFYDLIVKSRHLSEDEAVGINLWLNRFIAQQKSLIERARKIGVKMVAGSDMWFRYPGKTRGQATLLTLDAMQKYGMPAAEVLRDTTFNAAELIGWSDRVGTLAAGEFADLIALDGDPLKDVSELNKVKFVMKGGAVVRDEFHTPQL
;
A
#
# COMPACT_ATOMS: atom_id res chain seq x y z
N MET A 1 -75.49 -30.87 26.56
CA MET A 1 -74.52 -31.20 27.64
C MET A 1 -73.41 -32.06 27.04
N LEU A 2 -72.28 -31.49 26.70
CA LEU A 2 -71.10 -32.22 26.25
C LEU A 2 -69.92 -31.73 27.08
N LYS A 3 -69.35 -32.63 27.88
CA LYS A 3 -68.15 -32.43 28.67
C LYS A 3 -66.93 -32.57 27.73
N ARG A 4 -66.07 -31.53 27.61
CA ARG A 4 -64.77 -31.61 26.97
C ARG A 4 -63.74 -31.96 28.04
N GLY A 5 -63.09 -33.12 27.90
CA GLY A 5 -61.93 -33.51 28.69
C GLY A 5 -60.66 -32.91 28.10
N LEU A 6 -59.85 -32.25 28.95
CA LEU A 6 -58.56 -31.71 28.64
C LEU A 6 -57.48 -32.79 28.95
N TYR A 7 -56.79 -33.26 27.94
CA TYR A 7 -55.59 -34.08 28.13
C TYR A 7 -54.36 -33.17 28.16
N ALA A 8 -53.74 -33.06 29.28
CA ALA A 8 -52.43 -32.44 29.44
C ALA A 8 -51.34 -33.45 29.16
N VAL A 9 -50.59 -33.29 28.08
CA VAL A 9 -49.42 -34.09 27.79
C VAL A 9 -48.20 -33.36 28.39
N PHE A 10 -47.63 -33.91 29.43
CA PHE A 10 -46.36 -33.49 29.98
C PHE A 10 -45.22 -34.09 29.12
N SER A 11 -44.55 -33.25 28.28
CA SER A 11 -43.32 -33.60 27.64
C SER A 11 -42.16 -33.24 28.58
N ALA A 12 -41.52 -34.25 29.16
CA ALA A 12 -40.28 -34.10 29.89
C ALA A 12 -39.15 -33.92 28.88
N ALA A 13 -38.67 -32.67 28.71
CA ALA A 13 -37.49 -32.37 27.95
C ALA A 13 -36.26 -32.69 28.80
N LEU A 14 -35.50 -33.76 28.46
CA LEU A 14 -34.20 -34.06 28.95
C LEU A 14 -33.21 -33.02 28.42
N PHE A 15 -32.85 -32.01 29.21
CA PHE A 15 -31.73 -31.13 28.95
C PHE A 15 -30.42 -31.92 29.25
N SER A 16 -29.82 -32.49 28.21
CA SER A 16 -28.43 -32.94 28.27
C SER A 16 -27.53 -31.71 28.31
N SER A 17 -27.02 -31.35 29.47
CA SER A 17 -26.01 -30.32 29.63
C SER A 17 -24.71 -30.78 28.97
N PHE A 18 -24.47 -30.43 27.72
CA PHE A 18 -23.13 -30.47 27.15
C PHE A 18 -22.30 -29.41 27.88
N ALA A 19 -21.49 -29.83 28.84
CA ALA A 19 -20.42 -28.99 29.34
C ALA A 19 -19.40 -28.78 28.23
N LEU A 20 -19.53 -27.65 27.51
CA LEU A 20 -18.45 -27.11 26.70
C LEU A 20 -17.31 -26.81 27.66
N ALA A 21 -16.30 -27.65 27.67
CA ALA A 21 -15.03 -27.33 28.31
C ALA A 21 -14.54 -26.03 27.66
N GLN A 22 -14.65 -24.91 28.39
CA GLN A 22 -13.97 -23.67 28.03
C GLN A 22 -12.47 -23.96 28.14
N THR A 23 -11.88 -24.35 27.01
CA THR A 23 -10.43 -24.25 26.88
C THR A 23 -10.11 -22.77 26.98
N GLY A 24 -9.45 -22.37 28.04
CA GLY A 24 -8.95 -20.99 28.17
C GLY A 24 -8.22 -20.57 26.90
N PRO A 25 -8.07 -19.26 26.62
CA PRO A 25 -7.41 -18.79 25.41
C PRO A 25 -6.04 -19.48 25.28
N ALA A 26 -5.79 -20.11 24.14
CA ALA A 26 -4.51 -20.76 23.87
C ALA A 26 -3.38 -19.75 24.10
N LYS A 27 -2.32 -20.18 24.82
CA LYS A 27 -1.15 -19.32 25.06
C LYS A 27 -0.64 -18.81 23.72
N PRO A 28 -0.41 -17.49 23.55
CA PRO A 28 0.08 -16.97 22.29
C PRO A 28 1.40 -17.62 21.92
N LYS A 29 1.55 -17.98 20.64
CA LYS A 29 2.78 -18.59 20.13
C LYS A 29 3.95 -17.60 20.33
N THR A 30 5.03 -18.07 20.93
CA THR A 30 6.25 -17.28 21.10
C THR A 30 7.28 -17.71 20.08
N VAL A 31 7.89 -16.72 19.40
CA VAL A 31 8.95 -16.94 18.41
C VAL A 31 10.15 -16.09 18.78
N LEU A 32 11.35 -16.68 18.70
CA LEU A 32 12.63 -15.98 18.80
C LEU A 32 13.31 -16.01 17.42
N ILE A 33 13.52 -14.83 16.84
CA ILE A 33 14.31 -14.68 15.63
C ILE A 33 15.74 -14.29 16.02
N LYS A 34 16.72 -15.02 15.48
CA LYS A 34 18.16 -14.70 15.60
C LYS A 34 18.58 -13.98 14.31
N ALA A 35 18.76 -12.67 14.38
CA ALA A 35 19.15 -11.85 13.23
C ALA A 35 20.65 -11.59 13.22
N GLY A 36 21.34 -11.94 12.13
CA GLY A 36 22.78 -11.69 11.99
C GLY A 36 23.07 -10.21 11.80
N ARG A 37 22.34 -9.56 10.91
CA ARG A 37 22.35 -8.11 10.69
C ARG A 37 20.91 -7.62 10.68
N LEU A 38 20.61 -6.64 11.52
CA LEU A 38 19.34 -5.94 11.52
C LEU A 38 19.58 -4.52 10.97
N ILE A 39 18.74 -4.08 10.04
CA ILE A 39 18.77 -2.69 9.57
C ILE A 39 17.92 -1.84 10.50
N ASP A 40 18.55 -0.88 11.16
CA ASP A 40 17.85 0.27 11.71
C ASP A 40 17.51 1.22 10.56
N VAL A 41 16.28 1.20 10.11
CA VAL A 41 15.82 1.99 8.95
C VAL A 41 15.70 3.48 9.25
N GLU A 42 15.62 3.87 10.52
CA GLU A 42 15.58 5.27 10.93
C GLU A 42 16.97 5.93 10.76
N THR A 43 18.02 5.23 11.17
CA THR A 43 19.39 5.73 11.10
C THR A 43 20.16 5.26 9.87
N GLY A 44 19.66 4.24 9.16
CA GLY A 44 20.31 3.68 7.97
C GLY A 44 21.58 2.90 8.28
N VAL A 45 21.67 2.23 9.43
CA VAL A 45 22.87 1.48 9.84
C VAL A 45 22.53 0.02 10.16
N TYR A 46 23.55 -0.84 10.10
CA TYR A 46 23.46 -2.22 10.56
C TYR A 46 23.69 -2.33 12.06
N VAL A 47 22.80 -3.10 12.73
CA VAL A 47 23.00 -3.55 14.10
C VAL A 47 23.20 -5.07 14.08
N ALA A 48 24.38 -5.52 14.51
CA ALA A 48 24.76 -6.92 14.45
C ALA A 48 24.19 -7.75 15.61
N ASN A 49 23.99 -9.05 15.38
CA ASN A 49 23.66 -10.05 16.40
C ASN A 49 22.47 -9.66 17.30
N GLN A 50 21.32 -9.38 16.66
CA GLN A 50 20.10 -9.01 17.36
C GLN A 50 19.17 -10.22 17.53
N GLY A 51 18.47 -10.24 18.67
CA GLY A 51 17.33 -11.11 18.92
C GLY A 51 16.01 -10.32 18.78
N ILE A 52 15.00 -10.92 18.16
CA ILE A 52 13.66 -10.38 18.11
C ILE A 52 12.73 -11.40 18.76
N LEU A 53 12.19 -11.07 19.93
CA LEU A 53 11.22 -11.91 20.64
C LEU A 53 9.81 -11.45 20.28
N ILE A 54 9.02 -12.40 19.76
CA ILE A 54 7.66 -12.16 19.29
C ILE A 54 6.69 -12.95 20.15
N GLU A 55 5.59 -12.33 20.55
CA GLU A 55 4.50 -12.96 21.29
C GLU A 55 3.17 -12.72 20.56
N GLY A 56 2.60 -13.78 19.99
CA GLY A 56 1.45 -13.68 19.11
C GLY A 56 1.77 -12.90 17.84
N GLN A 57 1.11 -11.76 17.64
CA GLN A 57 1.31 -10.93 16.44
C GLN A 57 2.30 -9.78 16.64
N ARG A 58 2.83 -9.58 17.85
CA ARG A 58 3.59 -8.38 18.17
C ARG A 58 5.01 -8.70 18.63
N ILE A 59 5.90 -7.78 18.33
CA ILE A 59 7.27 -7.77 18.86
C ILE A 59 7.17 -7.43 20.35
N LYS A 60 7.72 -8.29 21.19
CA LYS A 60 7.83 -8.10 22.63
C LYS A 60 9.10 -7.37 23.00
N GLN A 61 10.20 -7.73 22.34
CA GLN A 61 11.53 -7.18 22.61
C GLN A 61 12.44 -7.32 21.40
N VAL A 62 13.30 -6.32 21.19
CA VAL A 62 14.44 -6.36 20.28
C VAL A 62 15.69 -5.91 21.04
N GLY A 63 16.81 -6.55 20.78
CA GLY A 63 18.06 -6.18 21.44
C GLY A 63 19.18 -7.19 21.18
N PRO A 64 20.32 -7.07 21.85
CA PRO A 64 21.44 -8.00 21.73
C PRO A 64 20.96 -9.46 21.91
N LEU A 65 21.30 -10.33 20.98
CA LEU A 65 20.78 -11.71 20.93
C LEU A 65 20.91 -12.44 22.28
N ALA A 66 22.06 -12.35 22.92
CA ALA A 66 22.30 -13.04 24.20
C ALA A 66 21.38 -12.56 25.35
N GLU A 67 20.89 -11.33 25.30
CA GLU A 67 19.97 -10.78 26.28
C GLU A 67 18.55 -11.24 26.02
N VAL A 68 18.10 -11.15 24.75
CA VAL A 68 16.77 -11.53 24.34
C VAL A 68 16.59 -13.06 24.48
N GLU A 69 17.60 -13.86 24.14
CA GLU A 69 17.58 -15.32 24.26
C GLU A 69 17.44 -15.78 25.71
N ARG A 70 18.04 -15.08 26.68
CA ARG A 70 17.87 -15.37 28.11
C ARG A 70 16.44 -15.13 28.62
N GLN A 71 15.70 -14.23 27.98
CA GLN A 71 14.33 -13.88 28.33
C GLN A 71 13.29 -14.69 27.55
N ALA A 72 13.71 -15.36 26.47
CA ALA A 72 12.84 -16.19 25.68
C ALA A 72 12.38 -17.44 26.48
N PRO A 73 11.10 -17.78 26.45
CA PRO A 73 10.62 -19.05 27.02
C PRO A 73 11.34 -20.24 26.39
N LYS A 74 11.55 -21.30 27.16
CA LYS A 74 12.23 -22.53 26.68
C LYS A 74 11.48 -23.23 25.53
N ASP A 75 10.18 -23.00 25.43
CA ASP A 75 9.29 -23.55 24.42
C ASP A 75 9.09 -22.58 23.23
N ALA A 76 9.84 -21.46 23.17
CA ALA A 76 9.82 -20.54 22.04
C ALA A 76 10.30 -21.23 20.76
N GLN A 77 9.58 -21.03 19.66
CA GLN A 77 10.06 -21.44 18.35
C GLN A 77 11.26 -20.58 17.94
N ILE A 78 12.37 -21.18 17.58
CA ILE A 78 13.55 -20.46 17.10
C ILE A 78 13.52 -20.44 15.57
N ILE A 79 13.73 -19.24 15.00
CA ILE A 79 13.97 -19.01 13.56
C ILE A 79 15.36 -18.42 13.43
N ASP A 80 16.26 -19.15 12.80
CA ASP A 80 17.68 -18.77 12.68
C ASP A 80 17.96 -18.00 11.39
N LEU A 81 17.99 -16.67 11.47
CA LEU A 81 18.39 -15.76 10.42
C LEU A 81 19.78 -15.13 10.69
N SER A 82 20.65 -15.84 11.41
CA SER A 82 21.97 -15.32 11.82
C SER A 82 22.91 -15.06 10.65
N LYS A 83 22.63 -15.58 9.46
CA LYS A 83 23.39 -15.31 8.22
C LYS A 83 22.71 -14.30 7.30
N ALA A 84 21.51 -13.83 7.64
CA ALA A 84 20.70 -12.95 6.81
C ALA A 84 20.76 -11.49 7.28
N THR A 85 20.34 -10.60 6.38
CA THR A 85 19.98 -9.22 6.67
C THR A 85 18.47 -9.15 6.92
N VAL A 86 18.09 -8.66 8.09
CA VAL A 86 16.71 -8.53 8.54
C VAL A 86 16.32 -7.05 8.58
N LEU A 87 15.13 -6.71 8.11
CA LEU A 87 14.58 -5.36 8.16
C LEU A 87 13.05 -5.42 8.33
N PRO A 88 12.38 -4.29 8.66
CA PRO A 88 10.93 -4.23 8.71
C PRO A 88 10.31 -4.64 7.39
N GLY A 89 9.07 -5.15 7.44
CA GLY A 89 8.28 -5.35 6.24
C GLY A 89 8.06 -4.03 5.47
N LEU A 90 8.15 -4.11 4.15
CA LEU A 90 8.02 -2.95 3.27
C LEU A 90 6.58 -2.43 3.23
N ILE A 91 6.45 -1.14 2.97
CA ILE A 91 5.16 -0.45 2.81
C ILE A 91 5.13 0.19 1.42
N ASP A 92 4.12 -0.17 0.61
CA ASP A 92 3.82 0.53 -0.64
C ASP A 92 2.75 1.59 -0.36
N CYS A 93 3.11 2.87 -0.53
CA CYS A 93 2.22 3.99 -0.22
C CYS A 93 1.26 4.36 -1.37
N HIS A 94 1.36 3.72 -2.53
CA HIS A 94 0.52 4.01 -3.69
C HIS A 94 0.26 2.73 -4.51
N ALA A 95 -0.67 1.92 -4.04
CA ALA A 95 -1.03 0.67 -4.71
C ALA A 95 -2.43 0.75 -5.37
N HIS A 96 -2.61 -0.04 -6.44
CA HIS A 96 -3.88 -0.30 -7.12
C HIS A 96 -4.09 -1.81 -7.22
N LEU A 97 -4.38 -2.46 -6.09
CA LEU A 97 -4.42 -3.92 -5.98
C LEU A 97 -5.50 -4.58 -6.86
N LEU A 98 -6.60 -3.87 -7.12
CA LEU A 98 -7.74 -4.40 -7.86
C LEU A 98 -7.69 -4.05 -9.35
N ASP A 99 -6.54 -3.56 -9.82
CA ASP A 99 -6.34 -3.17 -11.21
C ASP A 99 -5.28 -4.04 -11.90
N ALA A 100 -5.51 -4.31 -13.16
CA ALA A 100 -4.58 -4.97 -14.05
C ALA A 100 -4.83 -4.47 -15.47
N MET A 101 -4.65 -3.16 -15.65
CA MET A 101 -4.79 -2.57 -16.97
C MET A 101 -3.88 -3.25 -17.98
N ASP A 102 -4.38 -3.40 -19.19
CA ASP A 102 -3.64 -3.99 -20.28
C ASP A 102 -2.57 -3.02 -20.79
N ALA A 103 -1.33 -3.33 -20.51
CA ALA A 103 -0.19 -2.52 -20.94
C ALA A 103 -0.04 -2.38 -22.47
N ARG A 104 -0.71 -3.22 -23.24
CA ARG A 104 -0.77 -3.11 -24.71
C ARG A 104 -1.60 -1.92 -25.17
N LEU A 105 -2.46 -1.41 -24.32
CA LEU A 105 -3.26 -0.21 -24.54
C LEU A 105 -2.66 0.98 -23.81
N ASN A 106 -3.02 2.19 -24.22
CA ASN A 106 -2.71 3.34 -23.38
C ASN A 106 -3.65 3.37 -22.15
N PRO A 107 -3.28 4.07 -21.06
CA PRO A 107 -4.11 4.14 -19.86
C PRO A 107 -5.54 4.61 -20.10
N GLN A 108 -5.72 5.57 -21.00
CA GLN A 108 -7.02 6.15 -21.34
C GLN A 108 -7.93 5.16 -22.09
N GLU A 109 -7.37 4.19 -22.80
CA GLU A 109 -8.12 3.11 -23.46
C GLU A 109 -8.35 1.95 -22.50
N SER A 110 -7.36 1.63 -21.68
CA SER A 110 -7.38 0.45 -20.82
C SER A 110 -8.36 0.58 -19.65
N LEU A 111 -8.44 1.73 -18.98
CA LEU A 111 -9.32 1.91 -17.82
C LEU A 111 -10.81 1.72 -18.17
N PRO A 112 -11.38 2.37 -19.19
CA PRO A 112 -12.76 2.12 -19.58
C PRO A 112 -13.03 0.65 -19.95
N LEU A 113 -12.09 -0.02 -20.63
CA LEU A 113 -12.25 -1.43 -20.95
C LEU A 113 -12.23 -2.31 -19.71
N THR A 114 -11.34 -2.05 -18.75
CA THR A 114 -11.32 -2.79 -17.49
C THR A 114 -12.64 -2.67 -16.75
N ILE A 115 -13.18 -1.45 -16.61
CA ILE A 115 -14.47 -1.20 -15.97
C ILE A 115 -15.62 -1.90 -16.74
N ALA A 116 -15.58 -1.88 -18.08
CA ALA A 116 -16.63 -2.50 -18.90
C ALA A 116 -16.57 -4.03 -18.92
N GLN A 117 -15.42 -4.64 -18.75
CA GLN A 117 -15.20 -6.09 -18.90
C GLN A 117 -15.11 -6.84 -17.58
N MET A 118 -14.72 -6.17 -16.51
CA MET A 118 -14.54 -6.78 -15.20
C MET A 118 -15.48 -6.14 -14.17
N GLY A 119 -16.43 -6.92 -13.67
CA GLY A 119 -17.23 -6.52 -12.52
C GLY A 119 -16.38 -6.41 -11.25
N GLN A 120 -16.90 -5.71 -10.23
CA GLN A 120 -16.18 -5.53 -8.95
C GLN A 120 -15.73 -6.86 -8.32
N SER A 121 -16.54 -7.93 -8.41
CA SER A 121 -16.18 -9.25 -7.89
C SER A 121 -14.95 -9.85 -8.58
N ASP A 122 -14.85 -9.73 -9.90
CA ASP A 122 -13.68 -10.22 -10.67
C ASP A 122 -12.43 -9.45 -10.27
N ARG A 123 -12.55 -8.14 -10.10
CA ARG A 123 -11.46 -7.26 -9.68
C ARG A 123 -11.00 -7.57 -8.25
N VAL A 124 -11.92 -7.89 -7.32
CA VAL A 124 -11.56 -8.35 -5.97
C VAL A 124 -10.79 -9.67 -6.02
N LEU A 125 -11.22 -10.64 -6.85
CA LEU A 125 -10.50 -11.91 -7.03
C LEU A 125 -9.10 -11.69 -7.63
N LEU A 126 -8.96 -10.79 -8.59
CA LEU A 126 -7.65 -10.36 -9.09
C LEU A 126 -6.81 -9.73 -7.96
N GLY A 127 -7.43 -8.88 -7.13
CA GLY A 127 -6.80 -8.26 -5.98
C GLY A 127 -6.26 -9.27 -4.97
N VAL A 128 -6.89 -10.44 -4.82
CA VAL A 128 -6.36 -11.55 -3.97
C VAL A 128 -5.00 -12.03 -4.50
N VAL A 129 -4.87 -12.18 -5.83
CA VAL A 129 -3.61 -12.61 -6.44
C VAL A 129 -2.53 -11.54 -6.27
N ASN A 130 -2.85 -10.28 -6.60
CA ASN A 130 -1.93 -9.17 -6.52
C ASN A 130 -1.46 -8.94 -5.06
N ALA A 131 -2.38 -8.95 -4.10
CA ALA A 131 -2.07 -8.79 -2.68
C ALA A 131 -1.15 -9.90 -2.15
N ARG A 132 -1.37 -11.15 -2.57
CA ARG A 132 -0.49 -12.26 -2.20
C ARG A 132 0.91 -12.07 -2.79
N GLU A 133 1.02 -11.71 -4.07
CA GLU A 133 2.30 -11.50 -4.74
C GLU A 133 3.09 -10.33 -4.12
N ASP A 134 2.42 -9.25 -3.71
CA ASP A 134 3.05 -8.14 -2.98
C ASP A 134 3.55 -8.59 -1.59
N LEU A 135 2.74 -9.35 -0.85
CA LEU A 135 3.14 -9.89 0.45
C LEU A 135 4.34 -10.84 0.33
N GLU A 136 4.35 -11.72 -0.66
CA GLU A 136 5.45 -12.67 -0.90
C GLU A 136 6.76 -11.95 -1.31
N ALA A 137 6.66 -10.76 -1.91
CA ALA A 137 7.81 -9.91 -2.22
C ALA A 137 8.31 -9.07 -1.02
N GLY A 138 7.58 -9.08 0.10
CA GLY A 138 7.98 -8.39 1.33
C GLY A 138 7.18 -7.13 1.67
N PHE A 139 6.20 -6.75 0.86
CA PHE A 139 5.29 -5.66 1.19
C PHE A 139 4.22 -6.15 2.18
N THR A 140 4.45 -5.91 3.46
CA THR A 140 3.54 -6.36 4.53
C THR A 140 2.38 -5.40 4.78
N THR A 141 2.49 -4.17 4.27
CA THR A 141 1.46 -3.14 4.33
C THR A 141 1.38 -2.40 3.00
N VAL A 142 0.17 -2.06 2.56
CA VAL A 142 -0.08 -1.25 1.35
C VAL A 142 -1.15 -0.20 1.60
N ARG A 143 -0.99 0.97 0.99
CA ARG A 143 -2.00 2.01 0.90
C ARG A 143 -2.64 1.92 -0.49
N ASN A 144 -3.86 1.34 -0.56
CA ASN A 144 -4.58 1.23 -1.82
C ASN A 144 -5.35 2.52 -2.10
N VAL A 145 -5.06 3.17 -3.23
CA VAL A 145 -5.49 4.53 -3.53
C VAL A 145 -6.45 4.61 -4.72
N GLY A 146 -7.40 3.68 -4.77
CA GLY A 146 -8.48 3.66 -5.76
C GLY A 146 -8.30 2.60 -6.84
N HIS A 147 -9.04 2.74 -7.94
CA HIS A 147 -9.25 1.70 -8.97
C HIS A 147 -9.79 0.40 -8.37
N SER A 148 -10.79 0.54 -7.49
CA SER A 148 -11.30 -0.56 -6.67
C SER A 148 -12.80 -0.81 -6.84
N GLY A 149 -13.46 -0.10 -7.76
CA GLY A 149 -14.91 -0.02 -7.76
C GLY A 149 -15.42 0.70 -6.50
N VAL A 150 -16.63 0.41 -6.07
CA VAL A 150 -17.28 1.12 -4.96
C VAL A 150 -16.55 0.89 -3.62
N ASP A 151 -16.23 -0.38 -3.30
CA ASP A 151 -15.68 -0.80 -2.00
C ASP A 151 -14.83 -2.09 -2.09
N GLY A 152 -14.34 -2.43 -3.27
CA GLY A 152 -13.63 -3.70 -3.48
C GLY A 152 -12.36 -3.83 -2.67
N ASP A 153 -11.61 -2.75 -2.46
CA ASP A 153 -10.41 -2.74 -1.60
C ASP A 153 -10.77 -2.88 -0.11
N VAL A 154 -11.92 -2.37 0.30
CA VAL A 154 -12.46 -2.57 1.64
C VAL A 154 -12.84 -4.05 1.85
N ALA A 155 -13.47 -4.67 0.85
CA ALA A 155 -13.81 -6.10 0.89
C ALA A 155 -12.54 -6.97 0.96
N LEU A 156 -11.53 -6.67 0.14
CA LEU A 156 -10.24 -7.36 0.13
C LEU A 156 -9.53 -7.23 1.47
N ARG A 157 -9.45 -6.01 2.03
CA ARG A 157 -8.90 -5.76 3.37
C ARG A 157 -9.60 -6.62 4.42
N ASN A 158 -10.92 -6.58 4.45
CA ASN A 158 -11.71 -7.31 5.45
C ASN A 158 -11.49 -8.83 5.33
N ALA A 159 -11.37 -9.37 4.13
CA ALA A 159 -11.07 -10.79 3.92
C ALA A 159 -9.70 -11.18 4.46
N ILE A 160 -8.68 -10.32 4.29
CA ILE A 160 -7.32 -10.53 4.82
C ILE A 160 -7.32 -10.40 6.35
N GLU A 161 -7.98 -9.38 6.92
CA GLU A 161 -8.06 -9.16 8.37
C GLU A 161 -8.79 -10.30 9.09
N ASN A 162 -9.82 -10.89 8.46
CA ASN A 162 -10.51 -12.06 8.98
C ASN A 162 -9.74 -13.38 8.76
N GLY A 163 -8.59 -13.35 8.11
CA GLY A 163 -7.77 -14.53 7.85
C GLY A 163 -8.35 -15.49 6.82
N TRP A 164 -9.29 -15.04 5.99
CA TRP A 164 -9.87 -15.87 4.91
C TRP A 164 -8.89 -16.07 3.77
N ILE A 165 -8.05 -15.07 3.51
CA ILE A 165 -7.05 -15.08 2.46
C ILE A 165 -5.74 -14.45 2.94
N PRO A 166 -4.57 -14.84 2.40
CA PRO A 166 -3.31 -14.16 2.67
C PRO A 166 -3.25 -12.81 1.93
N GLY A 167 -2.53 -11.86 2.51
CA GLY A 167 -2.28 -10.55 1.90
C GLY A 167 -1.64 -9.58 2.89
N PRO A 168 -1.18 -8.41 2.44
CA PRO A 168 -0.64 -7.35 3.31
C PRO A 168 -1.74 -6.72 4.17
N ARG A 169 -1.37 -5.83 5.07
CA ARG A 169 -2.31 -4.90 5.71
C ARG A 169 -2.72 -3.86 4.67
N ILE A 170 -3.99 -3.60 4.51
CA ILE A 170 -4.49 -2.66 3.49
C ILE A 170 -5.10 -1.43 4.16
N ILE A 171 -4.60 -0.25 3.79
CA ILE A 171 -5.28 1.02 4.05
C ILE A 171 -6.11 1.32 2.79
N ALA A 172 -7.41 1.06 2.85
CA ALA A 172 -8.34 1.15 1.72
C ALA A 172 -8.92 2.56 1.59
N SER A 173 -9.01 3.08 0.36
CA SER A 173 -9.57 4.39 0.05
C SER A 173 -11.00 4.39 -0.44
N ALA A 174 -11.50 3.23 -0.91
CA ALA A 174 -12.72 3.14 -1.72
C ALA A 174 -12.63 4.00 -2.99
N ARG A 175 -13.71 4.68 -3.42
CA ARG A 175 -13.70 5.49 -4.64
C ARG A 175 -12.87 6.77 -4.51
N LYS A 176 -12.21 7.17 -5.60
CA LYS A 176 -11.48 8.46 -5.66
C LYS A 176 -12.47 9.62 -5.79
N LEU A 177 -12.22 10.71 -5.04
CA LEU A 177 -12.91 11.98 -5.24
C LEU A 177 -12.28 12.72 -6.42
N THR A 178 -13.07 13.24 -7.33
CA THR A 178 -12.57 13.83 -8.58
C THR A 178 -13.36 15.08 -8.99
N PRO A 179 -12.82 15.94 -9.86
CA PRO A 179 -13.64 16.86 -10.61
C PRO A 179 -14.75 16.13 -11.39
N PRO A 180 -15.83 16.80 -11.79
CA PRO A 180 -16.87 16.20 -12.64
C PRO A 180 -16.28 15.52 -13.89
N GLY A 181 -16.69 14.27 -14.15
CA GLY A 181 -16.23 13.48 -15.29
C GLY A 181 -15.16 12.42 -14.95
N GLY A 182 -14.74 12.30 -13.68
CA GLY A 182 -13.77 11.27 -13.25
C GLY A 182 -12.34 11.59 -13.69
N GLN A 183 -11.49 10.58 -13.80
CA GLN A 183 -10.11 10.67 -14.24
C GLN A 183 -9.91 9.75 -15.45
N ALA A 184 -9.32 10.29 -16.53
CA ALA A 184 -8.96 9.53 -17.73
C ALA A 184 -10.09 8.65 -18.32
N ILE A 185 -11.31 9.20 -18.45
CA ILE A 185 -12.48 8.50 -19.04
C ILE A 185 -12.86 9.10 -20.41
N PRO A 186 -12.14 8.79 -21.48
CA PRO A 186 -12.40 9.33 -22.82
C PRO A 186 -13.52 8.54 -23.53
N VAL A 187 -14.70 8.52 -22.94
CA VAL A 187 -15.90 7.90 -23.52
C VAL A 187 -16.90 8.96 -23.98
N ALA A 188 -17.85 8.58 -24.82
CA ALA A 188 -18.91 9.47 -25.25
C ALA A 188 -19.67 10.04 -24.05
N HIS A 189 -20.05 11.32 -24.10
CA HIS A 189 -20.62 12.07 -22.96
C HIS A 189 -21.79 11.35 -22.27
N ASN A 190 -22.66 10.70 -23.05
CA ASN A 190 -23.79 9.94 -22.54
C ASN A 190 -23.42 8.66 -21.77
N LEU A 191 -22.17 8.21 -21.88
CA LEU A 191 -21.64 7.03 -21.18
C LEU A 191 -20.82 7.38 -19.94
N VAL A 192 -20.30 8.61 -19.86
CA VAL A 192 -19.38 9.07 -18.79
C VAL A 192 -19.93 8.69 -17.40
N LYS A 193 -21.21 8.98 -17.15
CA LYS A 193 -21.82 8.72 -15.84
C LYS A 193 -21.74 7.25 -15.41
N ALA A 194 -21.94 6.32 -16.32
CA ALA A 194 -21.93 4.89 -16.00
C ALA A 194 -20.52 4.43 -15.55
N PHE A 195 -19.46 4.94 -16.19
CA PHE A 195 -18.09 4.64 -15.82
C PHE A 195 -17.66 5.35 -14.53
N VAL A 196 -18.08 6.62 -14.40
CA VAL A 196 -17.71 7.43 -13.23
C VAL A 196 -18.35 6.89 -11.96
N ASP A 197 -19.61 6.50 -11.98
CA ASP A 197 -20.32 5.99 -10.80
C ASP A 197 -19.67 4.70 -10.23
N GLU A 198 -18.99 3.91 -11.07
CA GLU A 198 -18.30 2.70 -10.64
C GLU A 198 -16.97 2.98 -9.93
N GLU A 199 -16.24 4.04 -10.31
CA GLU A 199 -14.86 4.27 -9.87
C GLU A 199 -14.66 5.52 -9.04
N PHE A 200 -15.54 6.53 -9.20
CA PHE A 200 -15.29 7.86 -8.71
C PHE A 200 -16.48 8.45 -7.94
N LEU A 201 -16.18 9.43 -7.13
CA LEU A 201 -17.14 10.35 -6.51
C LEU A 201 -16.86 11.75 -7.03
N PRO A 202 -17.55 12.19 -8.10
CA PRO A 202 -17.41 13.56 -8.58
C PRO A 202 -17.82 14.58 -7.53
N VAL A 203 -17.07 15.66 -7.44
CA VAL A 203 -17.28 16.77 -6.52
C VAL A 203 -17.56 18.01 -7.33
N ASN A 204 -18.63 18.73 -6.98
CA ASN A 204 -19.02 20.01 -7.59
C ASN A 204 -19.51 20.94 -6.47
N GLY A 205 -18.56 21.53 -5.77
CA GLY A 205 -18.76 22.40 -4.64
C GLY A 205 -18.50 21.74 -3.26
N PRO A 206 -18.26 22.56 -2.23
CA PRO A 206 -17.84 22.09 -0.89
C PRO A 206 -18.82 21.16 -0.19
N LEU A 207 -20.12 21.31 -0.48
CA LEU A 207 -21.15 20.47 0.14
C LEU A 207 -21.07 19.03 -0.40
N GLU A 208 -20.90 18.89 -1.72
CA GLU A 208 -20.71 17.57 -2.35
C GLU A 208 -19.38 16.94 -1.94
N ALA A 209 -18.33 17.73 -1.78
CA ALA A 209 -17.05 17.31 -1.26
C ALA A 209 -17.19 16.63 0.11
N ARG A 210 -17.87 17.25 1.05
CA ARG A 210 -18.15 16.67 2.38
C ARG A 210 -19.00 15.40 2.29
N ARG A 211 -20.03 15.39 1.42
CA ARG A 211 -20.86 14.21 1.19
C ARG A 211 -20.04 13.04 0.69
N ALA A 212 -19.17 13.26 -0.30
CA ALA A 212 -18.32 12.23 -0.89
C ALA A 212 -17.36 11.61 0.14
N VAL A 213 -16.74 12.43 0.99
CA VAL A 213 -15.91 11.95 2.09
C VAL A 213 -16.70 11.04 3.04
N ARG A 214 -17.90 11.47 3.45
CA ARG A 214 -18.77 10.68 4.36
C ARG A 214 -19.24 9.39 3.73
N GLU A 215 -19.49 9.37 2.44
CA GLU A 215 -19.86 8.17 1.70
C GLU A 215 -18.73 7.14 1.71
N ASN A 216 -17.49 7.56 1.46
CA ASN A 216 -16.33 6.67 1.57
C ASN A 216 -16.10 6.16 3.01
N ILE A 217 -16.30 7.01 4.01
CA ILE A 217 -16.25 6.59 5.43
C ILE A 217 -17.31 5.53 5.73
N LEU A 218 -18.53 5.72 5.22
CA LEU A 218 -19.64 4.78 5.42
C LEU A 218 -19.34 3.39 4.88
N VAL A 219 -18.71 3.29 3.71
CA VAL A 219 -18.32 1.99 3.12
C VAL A 219 -17.07 1.41 3.75
N GLY A 220 -16.37 2.15 4.61
CA GLY A 220 -15.25 1.63 5.42
C GLY A 220 -13.87 2.07 4.98
N ALA A 221 -13.74 3.12 4.18
CA ALA A 221 -12.46 3.71 3.84
C ALA A 221 -11.63 4.10 5.08
N LYS A 222 -10.32 4.01 5.00
CA LYS A 222 -9.34 4.38 6.04
C LYS A 222 -8.40 5.51 5.61
N LEU A 223 -8.57 5.99 4.40
CA LEU A 223 -8.01 7.22 3.86
C LEU A 223 -8.96 7.79 2.80
N ILE A 224 -8.75 9.02 2.41
CA ILE A 224 -9.46 9.63 1.29
C ILE A 224 -8.45 9.85 0.15
N LYS A 225 -8.73 9.27 -1.01
CA LYS A 225 -7.98 9.54 -2.24
C LYS A 225 -8.71 10.59 -3.07
N VAL A 226 -7.97 11.59 -3.50
CA VAL A 226 -8.46 12.69 -4.34
C VAL A 226 -7.65 12.77 -5.62
N VAL A 227 -8.29 13.11 -6.70
CA VAL A 227 -7.67 13.57 -7.94
C VAL A 227 -7.88 15.07 -8.00
N ALA A 228 -6.83 15.86 -7.76
CA ALA A 228 -6.93 17.30 -7.76
C ALA A 228 -7.09 17.87 -9.18
N ASP A 229 -6.45 17.21 -10.14
CA ASP A 229 -6.44 17.63 -11.54
C ASP A 229 -6.51 16.43 -12.50
N ASP A 230 -7.18 16.64 -13.65
CA ASP A 230 -7.18 15.75 -14.80
C ASP A 230 -7.28 16.60 -16.08
N GLY A 231 -6.14 16.94 -16.63
CA GLY A 231 -6.02 17.94 -17.70
C GLY A 231 -6.46 19.33 -17.22
N ASP A 232 -7.42 19.91 -17.92
CA ASP A 232 -7.95 21.27 -17.62
C ASP A 232 -8.97 21.27 -16.46
N ARG A 233 -9.35 20.11 -15.94
CA ARG A 233 -10.30 19.97 -14.84
C ARG A 233 -9.57 19.93 -13.51
N VAL A 234 -9.69 20.98 -12.72
CA VAL A 234 -9.03 21.11 -11.42
C VAL A 234 -10.07 21.38 -10.35
N LEU A 235 -9.97 20.71 -9.20
CA LEU A 235 -10.80 21.01 -8.03
C LEU A 235 -10.51 22.42 -7.51
N ALA A 236 -11.54 23.13 -7.13
CA ALA A 236 -11.41 24.45 -6.52
C ALA A 236 -10.82 24.35 -5.09
N GLU A 237 -10.21 25.42 -4.62
CA GLU A 237 -9.56 25.45 -3.30
C GLU A 237 -10.56 25.21 -2.16
N ASP A 238 -11.78 25.71 -2.25
CA ASP A 238 -12.83 25.52 -1.24
C ASP A 238 -13.37 24.09 -1.22
N GLU A 239 -13.40 23.41 -2.37
CA GLU A 239 -13.73 21.98 -2.48
C GLU A 239 -12.65 21.12 -1.78
N MET A 240 -11.38 21.37 -2.10
CA MET A 240 -10.26 20.66 -1.49
C MET A 240 -10.19 20.89 0.02
N LYS A 241 -10.40 22.12 0.49
CA LYS A 241 -10.50 22.43 1.92
C LYS A 241 -11.64 21.68 2.59
N ALA A 242 -12.80 21.60 1.95
CA ALA A 242 -13.94 20.86 2.48
C ALA A 242 -13.67 19.37 2.59
N ILE A 243 -12.94 18.79 1.63
CA ILE A 243 -12.49 17.37 1.68
C ILE A 243 -11.55 17.17 2.88
N VAL A 244 -10.50 17.99 2.99
CA VAL A 244 -9.49 17.87 4.04
C VAL A 244 -10.11 18.03 5.44
N GLU A 245 -10.91 19.06 5.65
CA GLU A 245 -11.59 19.28 6.94
C GLU A 245 -12.49 18.12 7.35
N GLU A 246 -13.25 17.56 6.41
CA GLU A 246 -14.17 16.46 6.71
C GLU A 246 -13.41 15.15 6.96
N ALA A 247 -12.35 14.87 6.19
CA ALA A 247 -11.50 13.69 6.38
C ALA A 247 -10.75 13.76 7.73
N HIS A 248 -10.11 14.89 8.02
CA HIS A 248 -9.34 15.08 9.25
C HIS A 248 -10.23 15.06 10.51
N ARG A 249 -11.49 15.53 10.43
CA ARG A 249 -12.48 15.36 11.51
C ARG A 249 -12.69 13.90 11.88
N SER A 250 -12.58 13.01 10.88
CA SER A 250 -12.69 11.56 11.08
C SER A 250 -11.34 10.88 11.27
N GLN A 251 -10.26 11.64 11.48
CA GLN A 251 -8.89 11.16 11.64
C GLN A 251 -8.38 10.36 10.42
N LEU A 252 -8.91 10.64 9.23
CA LEU A 252 -8.45 10.04 7.98
C LEU A 252 -7.47 10.95 7.27
N LYS A 253 -6.41 10.36 6.72
CA LYS A 253 -5.44 11.02 5.88
C LYS A 253 -6.01 11.28 4.48
N VAL A 254 -5.51 12.33 3.80
CA VAL A 254 -5.88 12.70 2.43
C VAL A 254 -4.68 12.57 1.52
N ALA A 255 -4.75 11.65 0.55
CA ALA A 255 -3.76 11.41 -0.49
C ALA A 255 -4.25 12.02 -1.80
N VAL A 256 -3.45 12.88 -2.43
CA VAL A 256 -3.89 13.66 -3.58
C VAL A 256 -3.02 13.45 -4.80
N HIS A 257 -3.61 12.86 -5.87
CA HIS A 257 -3.04 12.93 -7.20
C HIS A 257 -3.05 14.40 -7.66
N ALA A 258 -1.89 14.97 -7.88
CA ALA A 258 -1.71 16.34 -8.36
C ALA A 258 -0.47 16.40 -9.24
N THR A 259 -0.68 16.62 -10.53
CA THR A 259 0.39 16.66 -11.55
C THR A 259 0.67 18.07 -12.03
N THR A 260 -0.35 18.91 -12.11
CA THR A 260 -0.21 20.30 -12.54
C THR A 260 0.19 21.21 -11.37
N LYS A 261 0.86 22.32 -11.69
CA LYS A 261 1.19 23.35 -10.69
C LYS A 261 -0.03 23.82 -9.90
N LEU A 262 -1.16 24.04 -10.59
CA LEU A 262 -2.40 24.52 -9.96
C LEU A 262 -3.00 23.47 -9.00
N GLY A 263 -3.07 22.19 -9.43
CA GLY A 263 -3.54 21.10 -8.58
C GLY A 263 -2.68 20.92 -7.33
N ILE A 264 -1.35 21.01 -7.47
CA ILE A 264 -0.41 20.96 -6.34
C ILE A 264 -0.60 22.16 -5.40
N GLU A 265 -0.70 23.38 -5.94
CA GLU A 265 -0.89 24.59 -5.14
C GLU A 265 -2.21 24.56 -4.34
N THR A 266 -3.30 24.17 -4.99
CA THR A 266 -4.61 23.97 -4.35
C THR A 266 -4.53 22.96 -3.21
N SER A 267 -3.88 21.83 -3.45
CA SER A 267 -3.73 20.74 -2.46
C SER A 267 -2.86 21.16 -1.27
N VAL A 268 -1.71 21.78 -1.55
CA VAL A 268 -0.80 22.29 -0.50
C VAL A 268 -1.47 23.39 0.34
N THR A 269 -2.24 24.27 -0.30
CA THR A 269 -2.98 25.33 0.41
C THR A 269 -4.01 24.74 1.36
N ALA A 270 -4.76 23.75 0.90
CA ALA A 270 -5.77 23.06 1.71
C ALA A 270 -5.20 22.22 2.86
N GLY A 271 -3.91 21.86 2.83
CA GLY A 271 -3.25 21.12 3.90
C GLY A 271 -3.51 19.61 3.86
N VAL A 272 -3.39 19.02 2.68
CA VAL A 272 -3.45 17.56 2.47
C VAL A 272 -2.28 16.85 3.17
N ASP A 273 -2.34 15.52 3.30
CA ASP A 273 -1.28 14.76 3.97
C ASP A 273 -0.18 14.30 3.01
N SER A 274 -0.52 13.98 1.76
CA SER A 274 0.47 13.67 0.73
C SER A 274 0.06 14.16 -0.65
N ILE A 275 1.08 14.53 -1.45
CA ILE A 275 1.00 14.77 -2.88
C ILE A 275 1.57 13.53 -3.57
N GLU A 276 0.79 12.94 -4.45
CA GLU A 276 1.17 11.84 -5.33
C GLU A 276 1.59 12.43 -6.68
N HIS A 277 2.68 11.93 -7.24
CA HIS A 277 3.37 12.41 -8.45
C HIS A 277 4.09 13.76 -8.25
N GLY A 278 3.36 14.86 -8.19
CA GLY A 278 3.94 16.18 -7.95
C GLY A 278 4.75 16.74 -9.13
N ASP A 279 4.46 16.33 -10.37
CA ASP A 279 5.29 16.51 -11.57
C ASP A 279 5.71 17.98 -11.81
N GLU A 280 4.79 18.94 -11.64
CA GLU A 280 5.05 20.37 -11.82
C GLU A 280 5.32 21.12 -10.50
N ALA A 281 5.70 20.43 -9.43
CA ALA A 281 6.03 21.08 -8.18
C ALA A 281 7.23 22.03 -8.35
N THR A 282 7.01 23.31 -8.04
CA THR A 282 8.08 24.31 -7.98
C THR A 282 8.83 24.22 -6.65
N ASP A 283 10.04 24.77 -6.57
CA ASP A 283 10.81 24.83 -5.31
C ASP A 283 10.04 25.53 -4.19
N GLU A 284 9.23 26.56 -4.53
CA GLU A 284 8.37 27.25 -3.57
C GLU A 284 7.27 26.31 -3.01
N LEU A 285 6.64 25.51 -3.87
CA LEU A 285 5.64 24.53 -3.45
C LEU A 285 6.26 23.43 -2.61
N LEU A 286 7.44 22.94 -2.99
CA LEU A 286 8.20 21.97 -2.21
C LEU A 286 8.58 22.52 -0.82
N GLN A 287 8.98 23.81 -0.74
CA GLN A 287 9.23 24.46 0.56
C GLN A 287 7.96 24.54 1.42
N LYS A 288 6.82 24.91 0.83
CA LYS A 288 5.53 24.91 1.53
C LYS A 288 5.12 23.50 2.00
N MET A 289 5.38 22.45 1.19
CA MET A 289 5.14 21.06 1.59
C MET A 289 5.99 20.69 2.81
N ARG A 290 7.29 20.98 2.78
CA ARG A 290 8.20 20.74 3.92
C ARG A 290 7.69 21.45 5.18
N ASP A 291 7.36 22.74 5.08
CA ASP A 291 6.96 23.58 6.21
C ASP A 291 5.63 23.14 6.82
N LYS A 292 4.74 22.54 6.03
CA LYS A 292 3.45 21.98 6.47
C LYS A 292 3.53 20.49 6.82
N GLY A 293 4.66 19.82 6.63
CA GLY A 293 4.80 18.40 6.85
C GLY A 293 4.03 17.52 5.85
N ILE A 294 3.77 18.04 4.65
CA ILE A 294 3.11 17.30 3.56
C ILE A 294 4.14 16.40 2.90
N PHE A 295 3.83 15.11 2.78
CA PHE A 295 4.71 14.14 2.13
C PHE A 295 4.63 14.21 0.60
N LEU A 296 5.72 13.87 -0.06
CA LEU A 296 5.77 13.61 -1.50
C LEU A 296 5.91 12.11 -1.74
N ASP A 297 5.00 11.57 -2.52
CA ASP A 297 5.16 10.26 -3.15
C ASP A 297 5.43 10.47 -4.65
N PRO A 298 6.68 10.41 -5.09
CA PRO A 298 7.01 10.71 -6.47
C PRO A 298 6.59 9.61 -7.45
N THR A 299 6.11 8.47 -6.93
CA THR A 299 5.75 7.31 -7.75
C THR A 299 6.77 7.02 -8.85
N ALA A 300 8.02 6.85 -8.45
CA ALA A 300 9.15 6.78 -9.36
C ALA A 300 9.06 5.59 -10.32
N TRP A 301 9.06 5.85 -11.63
CA TRP A 301 8.94 4.80 -12.64
C TRP A 301 10.30 4.29 -13.07
N SER A 302 10.46 2.97 -13.10
CA SER A 302 11.65 2.37 -13.68
C SER A 302 11.70 2.61 -15.20
N GLN A 303 12.71 3.33 -15.67
CA GLN A 303 12.87 3.59 -17.11
C GLN A 303 12.92 2.30 -17.92
N GLU A 304 13.73 1.35 -17.49
CA GLU A 304 13.87 0.05 -18.15
C GLU A 304 12.55 -0.76 -18.08
N GLY A 305 11.93 -0.84 -16.91
CA GLY A 305 10.66 -1.53 -16.73
C GLY A 305 9.55 -0.93 -17.58
N PHE A 306 9.48 0.38 -17.67
CA PHE A 306 8.45 1.07 -18.45
C PHE A 306 8.68 0.95 -19.95
N TYR A 307 9.95 0.99 -20.38
CA TYR A 307 10.31 0.71 -21.77
C TYR A 307 9.88 -0.71 -22.18
N ASP A 308 10.21 -1.70 -21.36
CA ASP A 308 9.81 -3.09 -21.59
C ASP A 308 8.30 -3.25 -21.63
N LEU A 309 7.59 -2.59 -20.70
CA LEU A 309 6.14 -2.62 -20.65
C LEU A 309 5.49 -2.03 -21.90
N ILE A 310 5.93 -0.85 -22.37
CA ILE A 310 5.30 -0.18 -23.50
C ILE A 310 5.82 -0.75 -24.84
N VAL A 311 7.12 -0.79 -25.02
CA VAL A 311 7.71 -1.11 -26.34
C VAL A 311 7.59 -2.59 -26.64
N LYS A 312 8.00 -3.45 -25.71
CA LYS A 312 8.00 -4.90 -25.93
C LYS A 312 6.58 -5.49 -25.92
N SER A 313 5.71 -5.03 -24.99
CA SER A 313 4.35 -5.57 -24.91
C SER A 313 3.46 -5.15 -26.10
N ARG A 314 3.74 -3.99 -26.71
CA ARG A 314 2.99 -3.50 -27.85
C ARG A 314 3.59 -3.93 -29.20
N HIS A 315 4.74 -4.61 -29.20
CA HIS A 315 5.46 -4.99 -30.41
C HIS A 315 5.68 -3.79 -31.36
N LEU A 316 6.05 -2.62 -30.80
CA LEU A 316 6.25 -1.41 -31.57
C LEU A 316 7.43 -1.56 -32.55
N SER A 317 7.30 -0.92 -33.72
CA SER A 317 8.39 -0.76 -34.68
C SER A 317 9.52 0.11 -34.07
N GLU A 318 10.70 0.04 -34.71
CA GLU A 318 11.85 0.88 -34.26
C GLU A 318 11.52 2.38 -34.28
N ASP A 319 10.80 2.85 -35.30
CA ASP A 319 10.42 4.26 -35.43
C ASP A 319 9.44 4.70 -34.33
N GLU A 320 8.44 3.87 -34.01
CA GLU A 320 7.50 4.11 -32.91
C GLU A 320 8.23 4.09 -31.55
N ALA A 321 9.17 3.17 -31.39
CA ALA A 321 10.00 3.08 -30.18
C ALA A 321 10.86 4.33 -29.95
N VAL A 322 11.32 5.00 -31.02
CA VAL A 322 12.06 6.27 -30.90
C VAL A 322 11.21 7.37 -30.23
N GLY A 323 9.96 7.52 -30.65
CA GLY A 323 9.04 8.51 -30.06
C GLY A 323 8.78 8.23 -28.58
N ILE A 324 8.52 6.96 -28.22
CA ILE A 324 8.34 6.54 -26.83
C ILE A 324 9.60 6.78 -26.00
N ASN A 325 10.77 6.45 -26.51
CA ASN A 325 12.03 6.71 -25.83
C ASN A 325 12.27 8.20 -25.55
N LEU A 326 11.98 9.06 -26.49
CA LEU A 326 12.13 10.52 -26.31
C LEU A 326 11.19 11.03 -25.23
N TRP A 327 9.94 10.58 -25.23
CA TRP A 327 8.98 10.92 -24.20
C TRP A 327 9.43 10.39 -22.82
N LEU A 328 9.77 9.10 -22.74
CA LEU A 328 10.21 8.44 -21.52
C LEU A 328 11.44 9.13 -20.91
N ASN A 329 12.43 9.45 -21.72
CA ASN A 329 13.64 10.15 -21.27
C ASN A 329 13.32 11.51 -20.66
N ARG A 330 12.38 12.28 -21.23
CA ARG A 330 11.94 13.57 -20.68
C ARG A 330 11.21 13.38 -19.35
N PHE A 331 10.30 12.43 -19.31
CA PHE A 331 9.52 12.11 -18.09
C PHE A 331 10.45 11.67 -16.95
N ILE A 332 11.38 10.76 -17.22
CA ILE A 332 12.36 10.30 -16.23
C ILE A 332 13.28 11.43 -15.75
N ALA A 333 13.72 12.31 -16.67
CA ALA A 333 14.52 13.49 -16.31
C ALA A 333 13.73 14.44 -15.37
N GLN A 334 12.44 14.61 -15.60
CA GLN A 334 11.54 15.41 -14.75
C GLN A 334 11.39 14.78 -13.37
N GLN A 335 11.11 13.45 -13.27
CA GLN A 335 11.01 12.74 -11.99
C GLN A 335 12.33 12.80 -11.22
N LYS A 336 13.46 12.57 -11.89
CA LYS A 336 14.78 12.70 -11.26
C LYS A 336 15.02 14.09 -10.69
N SER A 337 14.71 15.15 -11.46
CA SER A 337 14.81 16.54 -11.00
C SER A 337 13.88 16.81 -9.81
N LEU A 338 12.67 16.31 -9.82
CA LEU A 338 11.73 16.46 -8.71
C LEU A 338 12.28 15.83 -7.43
N ILE A 339 12.70 14.57 -7.49
CA ILE A 339 13.26 13.83 -6.35
C ILE A 339 14.49 14.56 -5.79
N GLU A 340 15.42 14.98 -6.66
CA GLU A 340 16.64 15.71 -6.25
C GLU A 340 16.30 17.03 -5.55
N ARG A 341 15.37 17.83 -6.10
CA ARG A 341 14.93 19.11 -5.51
C ARG A 341 14.19 18.89 -4.18
N ALA A 342 13.24 17.94 -4.14
CA ALA A 342 12.49 17.61 -2.93
C ALA A 342 13.44 17.18 -1.79
N ARG A 343 14.40 16.30 -2.10
CA ARG A 343 15.43 15.86 -1.16
C ARG A 343 16.28 17.02 -0.67
N LYS A 344 16.78 17.87 -1.56
CA LYS A 344 17.60 19.05 -1.21
C LYS A 344 16.83 20.06 -0.34
N ILE A 345 15.57 20.25 -0.59
CA ILE A 345 14.69 21.15 0.18
C ILE A 345 14.32 20.53 1.54
N GLY A 346 14.35 19.21 1.65
CA GLY A 346 14.02 18.48 2.87
C GLY A 346 12.53 18.12 2.99
N VAL A 347 11.87 17.93 1.86
CA VAL A 347 10.51 17.36 1.85
C VAL A 347 10.60 15.89 2.26
N LYS A 348 9.77 15.46 3.20
CA LYS A 348 9.65 14.02 3.51
C LYS A 348 9.06 13.29 2.32
N MET A 349 9.73 12.21 1.90
CA MET A 349 9.26 11.36 0.82
C MET A 349 8.83 10.00 1.34
N VAL A 350 8.00 9.33 0.56
CA VAL A 350 7.62 7.92 0.71
C VAL A 350 7.74 7.21 -0.64
N ALA A 351 7.69 5.89 -0.61
CA ALA A 351 7.72 5.08 -1.81
C ALA A 351 6.33 4.50 -2.10
N GLY A 352 5.77 4.88 -3.23
CA GLY A 352 4.56 4.33 -3.79
C GLY A 352 4.80 3.86 -5.22
N SER A 353 4.31 2.67 -5.55
CA SER A 353 4.60 2.04 -6.83
C SER A 353 3.76 2.59 -7.97
N ASP A 354 2.58 3.08 -7.68
CA ASP A 354 1.54 3.39 -8.68
C ASP A 354 1.36 2.25 -9.68
N MET A 355 1.48 1.02 -9.19
CA MET A 355 1.41 -0.16 -10.02
C MET A 355 -0.05 -0.51 -10.30
N TRP A 356 -0.44 -0.37 -11.55
CA TRP A 356 -1.77 -0.71 -12.10
C TRP A 356 -1.68 -1.55 -13.39
N PHE A 357 -0.44 -1.98 -13.76
CA PHE A 357 -0.18 -2.87 -14.89
C PHE A 357 0.26 -4.25 -14.44
N ARG A 358 0.15 -5.22 -15.34
CA ARG A 358 0.87 -6.47 -15.28
C ARG A 358 2.12 -6.40 -16.14
N TYR A 359 3.29 -6.52 -15.52
CA TYR A 359 4.54 -6.61 -16.25
C TYR A 359 4.76 -8.05 -16.77
N PRO A 360 5.03 -8.23 -18.05
CA PRO A 360 5.36 -9.56 -18.60
C PRO A 360 6.55 -10.19 -17.87
N GLY A 361 6.37 -11.44 -17.40
CA GLY A 361 7.44 -12.19 -16.73
C GLY A 361 7.78 -11.75 -15.30
N LYS A 362 7.01 -10.84 -14.70
CA LYS A 362 7.17 -10.43 -13.31
C LYS A 362 5.90 -10.69 -12.52
N THR A 363 6.04 -11.08 -11.25
CA THR A 363 4.94 -11.00 -10.28
C THR A 363 4.62 -9.54 -9.96
N ARG A 364 3.44 -9.29 -9.39
CA ARG A 364 3.06 -7.96 -8.92
C ARG A 364 4.12 -7.38 -7.99
N GLY A 365 4.55 -8.13 -6.97
CA GLY A 365 5.53 -7.66 -6.01
C GLY A 365 6.90 -7.35 -6.63
N GLN A 366 7.35 -8.14 -7.62
CA GLN A 366 8.57 -7.82 -8.37
C GLN A 366 8.44 -6.53 -9.18
N ALA A 367 7.25 -6.25 -9.71
CA ALA A 367 6.99 -4.99 -10.39
C ALA A 367 6.97 -3.80 -9.41
N THR A 368 6.37 -3.98 -8.24
CA THR A 368 6.33 -2.97 -7.16
C THR A 368 7.75 -2.59 -6.70
N LEU A 369 8.68 -3.55 -6.60
CA LEU A 369 10.07 -3.30 -6.24
C LEU A 369 10.84 -2.43 -7.26
N LEU A 370 10.39 -2.34 -8.51
CA LEU A 370 11.03 -1.48 -9.54
C LEU A 370 11.01 0.00 -9.15
N THR A 371 10.03 0.43 -8.37
CA THR A 371 9.95 1.82 -7.87
C THR A 371 11.11 2.14 -6.92
N LEU A 372 11.45 1.23 -6.02
CA LEU A 372 12.57 1.43 -5.08
C LEU A 372 13.90 1.48 -5.84
N ASP A 373 14.08 0.61 -6.83
CA ASP A 373 15.25 0.62 -7.71
C ASP A 373 15.33 1.94 -8.50
N ALA A 374 14.20 2.44 -9.01
CA ALA A 374 14.15 3.74 -9.70
C ALA A 374 14.55 4.90 -8.78
N MET A 375 14.03 4.96 -7.55
CA MET A 375 14.39 6.01 -6.59
C MET A 375 15.90 6.05 -6.34
N GLN A 376 16.54 4.89 -6.17
CA GLN A 376 18.02 4.83 -6.01
C GLN A 376 18.73 5.25 -7.30
N LYS A 377 18.30 4.78 -8.48
CA LYS A 377 18.86 5.18 -9.78
C LYS A 377 18.71 6.69 -10.05
N TYR A 378 17.72 7.32 -9.44
CA TYR A 378 17.48 8.77 -9.53
C TYR A 378 18.27 9.58 -8.49
N GLY A 379 19.17 8.95 -7.77
CA GLY A 379 20.17 9.60 -6.91
C GLY A 379 19.85 9.58 -5.43
N MET A 380 18.84 8.84 -5.00
CA MET A 380 18.60 8.65 -3.58
C MET A 380 19.56 7.61 -3.00
N PRO A 381 20.18 7.86 -1.83
CA PRO A 381 20.89 6.82 -1.10
C PRO A 381 19.96 5.65 -0.74
N ALA A 382 20.47 4.43 -0.83
CA ALA A 382 19.71 3.23 -0.50
C ALA A 382 19.07 3.29 0.91
N ALA A 383 19.79 3.82 1.90
CA ALA A 383 19.25 4.01 3.25
C ALA A 383 18.02 4.93 3.30
N GLU A 384 18.01 5.99 2.48
CA GLU A 384 16.84 6.88 2.39
C GLU A 384 15.66 6.18 1.70
N VAL A 385 15.89 5.41 0.62
CA VAL A 385 14.85 4.63 -0.04
C VAL A 385 14.24 3.60 0.92
N LEU A 386 15.07 2.89 1.70
CA LEU A 386 14.56 1.95 2.72
C LEU A 386 13.75 2.67 3.80
N ARG A 387 14.18 3.86 4.22
CA ARG A 387 13.44 4.69 5.16
C ARG A 387 12.08 5.12 4.59
N ASP A 388 12.03 5.48 3.30
CA ASP A 388 10.82 5.96 2.63
C ASP A 388 9.79 4.85 2.42
N THR A 389 10.21 3.59 2.26
CA THR A 389 9.32 2.43 2.15
C THR A 389 9.06 1.73 3.50
N THR A 390 9.48 2.31 4.62
CA THR A 390 9.27 1.75 5.98
C THR A 390 8.90 2.84 6.97
N PHE A 391 9.86 3.51 7.59
CA PHE A 391 9.67 4.49 8.66
C PHE A 391 8.81 5.70 8.23
N ASN A 392 9.18 6.36 7.12
CA ASN A 392 8.43 7.52 6.60
C ASN A 392 7.03 7.10 6.13
N ALA A 393 6.92 5.94 5.50
CA ALA A 393 5.64 5.38 5.07
C ALA A 393 4.70 5.13 6.27
N ALA A 394 5.22 4.56 7.36
CA ALA A 394 4.46 4.35 8.60
C ALA A 394 3.99 5.67 9.22
N GLU A 395 4.82 6.72 9.16
CA GLU A 395 4.44 8.06 9.61
C GLU A 395 3.30 8.64 8.76
N LEU A 396 3.42 8.57 7.43
CA LEU A 396 2.38 9.05 6.51
C LEU A 396 1.04 8.38 6.76
N ILE A 397 1.02 7.05 6.89
CA ILE A 397 -0.24 6.30 7.10
C ILE A 397 -0.77 6.40 8.55
N GLY A 398 -0.04 7.08 9.45
CA GLY A 398 -0.42 7.25 10.85
C GLY A 398 -0.30 5.97 11.69
N TRP A 399 0.63 5.07 11.35
CA TRP A 399 0.85 3.77 12.00
C TRP A 399 2.26 3.59 12.56
N SER A 400 2.98 4.66 12.88
CA SER A 400 4.32 4.62 13.48
C SER A 400 4.39 3.86 14.82
N ASP A 401 3.25 3.64 15.47
CA ASP A 401 3.12 2.80 16.67
C ASP A 401 2.85 1.32 16.36
N ARG A 402 2.78 0.93 15.09
CA ARG A 402 2.33 -0.40 14.65
C ARG A 402 3.28 -1.09 13.70
N VAL A 403 3.88 -0.36 12.76
CA VAL A 403 4.74 -0.86 11.68
C VAL A 403 5.79 0.18 11.32
N GLY A 404 6.75 -0.20 10.47
CA GLY A 404 7.74 0.72 9.89
C GLY A 404 9.11 0.60 10.52
N THR A 405 9.20 0.04 11.74
CA THR A 405 10.44 -0.34 12.39
C THR A 405 10.35 -1.77 12.92
N LEU A 406 11.35 -2.20 13.70
CA LEU A 406 11.29 -3.43 14.48
C LEU A 406 11.42 -3.05 15.96
N ALA A 407 10.36 -2.50 16.52
CA ALA A 407 10.31 -2.03 17.90
C ALA A 407 9.30 -2.81 18.76
N ALA A 408 9.52 -2.83 20.07
CA ALA A 408 8.57 -3.47 21.00
C ALA A 408 7.20 -2.80 20.91
N GLY A 409 6.15 -3.60 20.78
CA GLY A 409 4.77 -3.15 20.62
C GLY A 409 4.28 -3.13 19.17
N GLU A 410 5.18 -3.05 18.17
CA GLU A 410 4.83 -3.11 16.76
C GLU A 410 4.39 -4.52 16.33
N PHE A 411 3.71 -4.62 15.20
CA PHE A 411 3.46 -5.91 14.58
C PHE A 411 4.78 -6.57 14.17
N ALA A 412 4.84 -7.88 14.31
CA ALA A 412 5.97 -8.68 13.86
C ALA A 412 5.87 -8.86 12.33
N ASP A 413 6.08 -7.77 11.62
CA ASP A 413 6.13 -7.67 10.16
C ASP A 413 7.59 -7.43 9.76
N LEU A 414 8.26 -8.45 9.22
CA LEU A 414 9.67 -8.37 8.88
C LEU A 414 10.02 -9.23 7.67
N ILE A 415 11.09 -8.85 7.01
CA ILE A 415 11.65 -9.58 5.89
C ILE A 415 13.14 -9.88 6.12
N ALA A 416 13.66 -10.90 5.42
CA ALA A 416 15.08 -11.18 5.42
C ALA A 416 15.57 -11.66 4.05
N LEU A 417 16.86 -11.34 3.76
CA LEU A 417 17.52 -11.67 2.51
C LEU A 417 19.04 -11.90 2.71
N ASP A 418 19.66 -12.54 1.71
CA ASP A 418 21.12 -12.77 1.67
C ASP A 418 21.89 -11.60 1.03
N GLY A 419 21.39 -10.39 1.09
CA GLY A 419 21.97 -9.26 0.39
C GLY A 419 22.33 -8.10 1.30
N ASP A 420 22.75 -7.01 0.67
CA ASP A 420 23.08 -5.75 1.30
C ASP A 420 22.21 -4.61 0.73
N PRO A 421 20.94 -4.48 1.18
CA PRO A 421 20.04 -3.49 0.63
C PRO A 421 20.36 -2.05 1.04
N LEU A 422 21.26 -1.82 2.02
CA LEU A 422 21.81 -0.49 2.32
C LEU A 422 22.82 -0.03 1.27
N LYS A 423 23.40 -0.98 0.52
CA LYS A 423 24.29 -0.68 -0.61
C LYS A 423 23.51 -0.57 -1.91
N ASP A 424 22.60 -1.50 -2.15
CA ASP A 424 21.84 -1.61 -3.38
C ASP A 424 20.43 -2.12 -3.07
N VAL A 425 19.40 -1.27 -3.28
CA VAL A 425 18.02 -1.65 -2.99
C VAL A 425 17.50 -2.75 -3.90
N SER A 426 18.12 -2.99 -5.07
CA SER A 426 17.76 -4.09 -5.94
C SER A 426 17.97 -5.47 -5.30
N GLU A 427 18.77 -5.55 -4.23
CA GLU A 427 18.91 -6.76 -3.40
C GLU A 427 17.58 -7.20 -2.76
N LEU A 428 16.61 -6.30 -2.61
CA LEU A 428 15.25 -6.64 -2.16
C LEU A 428 14.54 -7.64 -3.09
N ASN A 429 14.94 -7.75 -4.36
CA ASN A 429 14.45 -8.82 -5.24
C ASN A 429 14.86 -10.23 -4.77
N LYS A 430 15.78 -10.33 -3.79
CA LYS A 430 16.27 -11.58 -3.21
C LYS A 430 15.69 -11.86 -1.82
N VAL A 431 14.56 -11.25 -1.47
CA VAL A 431 13.85 -11.56 -0.21
C VAL A 431 13.52 -13.05 -0.18
N LYS A 432 13.95 -13.74 0.88
CA LYS A 432 13.79 -15.19 1.09
C LYS A 432 12.91 -15.52 2.29
N PHE A 433 12.74 -14.58 3.18
CA PHE A 433 11.90 -14.73 4.36
C PHE A 433 10.94 -13.56 4.48
N VAL A 434 9.67 -13.87 4.71
CA VAL A 434 8.63 -12.88 4.97
C VAL A 434 7.81 -13.34 6.17
N MET A 435 7.65 -12.48 7.15
CA MET A 435 6.76 -12.67 8.29
C MET A 435 5.78 -11.50 8.37
N LYS A 436 4.50 -11.79 8.58
CA LYS A 436 3.45 -10.81 8.84
C LYS A 436 2.68 -11.19 10.09
N GLY A 437 2.63 -10.29 11.07
CA GLY A 437 1.94 -10.51 12.34
C GLY A 437 2.41 -11.78 13.05
N GLY A 438 3.72 -12.06 13.04
CA GLY A 438 4.31 -13.26 13.66
C GLY A 438 4.05 -14.58 12.93
N ALA A 439 3.30 -14.55 11.81
CA ALA A 439 3.10 -15.71 10.95
C ALA A 439 4.10 -15.70 9.80
N VAL A 440 4.81 -16.81 9.60
CA VAL A 440 5.72 -16.99 8.46
C VAL A 440 4.89 -17.16 7.19
N VAL A 441 5.14 -16.30 6.20
CA VAL A 441 4.52 -16.32 4.88
C VAL A 441 5.41 -17.03 3.88
N ARG A 442 6.72 -16.75 3.93
CA ARG A 442 7.75 -17.32 3.06
C ARG A 442 8.99 -17.62 3.87
N ASP A 443 9.59 -18.78 3.66
CA ASP A 443 10.85 -19.18 4.30
C ASP A 443 11.65 -20.08 3.36
N GLU A 444 12.58 -19.51 2.64
CA GLU A 444 13.51 -20.22 1.75
C GLU A 444 14.87 -20.49 2.42
N PHE A 445 15.11 -19.97 3.64
CA PHE A 445 16.32 -20.28 4.40
C PHE A 445 16.27 -21.68 5.02
N HIS A 446 15.07 -22.14 5.40
CA HIS A 446 14.87 -23.40 6.10
C HIS A 446 14.13 -24.45 5.29
N THR A 447 13.65 -24.11 4.08
CA THR A 447 13.04 -25.05 3.17
C THR A 447 14.16 -25.82 2.44
N PRO A 448 14.19 -27.17 2.44
CA PRO A 448 15.15 -27.91 1.61
C PRO A 448 14.97 -27.53 0.15
N GLN A 449 16.06 -27.14 -0.52
CA GLN A 449 16.05 -27.03 -1.98
C GLN A 449 15.89 -28.46 -2.53
N LEU A 450 14.73 -28.71 -3.19
CA LEU A 450 14.42 -29.97 -3.87
C LEU A 450 15.26 -30.13 -5.14
#